data_e3f182c49600cafb71d8021d75ce63e4
#
_entry.id   e3f182c49600cafb71d8021d75ce63e4
#
_cell.length_a   1.000
_cell.length_b   1.000
_cell.length_c   1.000
_cell.angle_alpha   90.00
_cell.angle_beta   90.00
_cell.angle_gamma   90.00
#
_symmetry.space_group_name_H-M   'P 1'
#
loop_
_entity.id
_entity.type
_entity.pdbx_description
1 polymer ?
#
loop_
_entity_poly.entity_id
_entity_poly.type
_entity_poly.pdbx_seq_one_letter_code
_entity_poly.pdbx_strand_id
1 'polypeptide(L)'
;MKKCMNCKSVVSTRNKFCNNNCQQEYQTNILIERWLGGENLTRKGGTSIPTWMRKYLLEEANYKCVDCGWGEVNPYTNTIPLDIDHIDGDAYNNNKKNLRVQCPNCHSLKKTFKNTGRRKSTRKYRRLHP
;
A
#
# COMPACT_ATOMS: atom_id res chain seq x y z
N MET A 1 -25.77 -16.69 -23.70
CA MET A 1 -24.51 -16.91 -22.98
C MET A 1 -24.07 -15.64 -22.28
N LYS A 2 -23.53 -15.76 -21.09
CA LYS A 2 -22.99 -14.62 -20.35
C LYS A 2 -21.53 -14.37 -20.70
N LYS A 3 -21.08 -13.16 -20.39
CA LYS A 3 -19.67 -12.79 -20.49
C LYS A 3 -19.09 -12.56 -19.09
N CYS A 4 -17.82 -12.92 -18.92
CA CYS A 4 -17.08 -12.62 -17.71
C CYS A 4 -17.14 -11.10 -17.42
N MET A 5 -17.49 -10.72 -16.19
CA MET A 5 -17.59 -9.31 -15.83
C MET A 5 -16.26 -8.57 -15.90
N ASN A 6 -15.14 -9.30 -15.82
CA ASN A 6 -13.81 -8.72 -15.88
C ASN A 6 -13.22 -8.71 -17.29
N CYS A 7 -12.98 -9.88 -17.89
CA CYS A 7 -12.27 -9.98 -19.18
C CYS A 7 -13.18 -10.06 -20.40
N LYS A 8 -14.50 -10.13 -20.21
CA LYS A 8 -15.51 -10.22 -21.27
C LYS A 8 -15.50 -11.52 -22.09
N SER A 9 -14.74 -12.52 -21.68
CA SER A 9 -14.78 -13.85 -22.28
C SER A 9 -16.13 -14.53 -22.04
N VAL A 10 -16.54 -15.39 -22.95
CA VAL A 10 -17.79 -16.14 -22.81
C VAL A 10 -17.68 -17.13 -21.64
N VAL A 11 -18.68 -17.15 -20.78
CA VAL A 11 -18.77 -18.05 -19.62
C VAL A 11 -20.13 -18.73 -19.58
N SER A 12 -20.25 -19.78 -18.75
CA SER A 12 -21.52 -20.41 -18.46
C SER A 12 -22.53 -19.42 -17.89
N THR A 13 -23.82 -19.63 -18.15
CA THR A 13 -24.89 -18.79 -17.61
C THR A 13 -24.95 -18.76 -16.07
N ARG A 14 -24.31 -19.75 -15.42
CA ARG A 14 -24.22 -19.83 -13.97
C ARG A 14 -23.10 -18.97 -13.40
N ASN A 15 -22.11 -18.63 -14.22
CA ASN A 15 -20.89 -17.96 -13.77
C ASN A 15 -20.90 -16.47 -14.11
N LYS A 16 -20.41 -15.66 -13.20
CA LYS A 16 -20.18 -14.24 -13.42
C LYS A 16 -18.76 -13.96 -13.94
N PHE A 17 -17.84 -14.87 -13.66
CA PHE A 17 -16.41 -14.76 -14.02
C PHE A 17 -15.92 -16.06 -14.63
N CYS A 18 -14.88 -15.97 -15.48
CA CYS A 18 -14.30 -17.15 -16.10
C CYS A 18 -13.44 -17.97 -15.13
N ASN A 19 -12.87 -17.33 -14.10
CA ASN A 19 -12.07 -17.99 -13.06
C ASN A 19 -11.95 -17.09 -11.83
N ASN A 20 -11.30 -17.62 -10.78
CA ASN A 20 -11.10 -16.88 -9.53
C ASN A 20 -10.18 -15.66 -9.71
N ASN A 21 -9.18 -15.75 -10.59
CA ASN A 21 -8.28 -14.62 -10.85
C ASN A 21 -9.03 -13.44 -11.45
N CYS A 22 -9.93 -13.65 -12.38
CA CYS A 22 -10.78 -12.61 -12.94
C CYS A 22 -11.70 -12.00 -11.89
N GLN A 23 -12.25 -12.81 -11.02
CA GLN A 23 -13.09 -12.33 -9.93
C GLN A 23 -12.31 -11.43 -8.98
N GLN A 24 -11.13 -11.84 -8.56
CA GLN A 24 -10.26 -11.05 -7.67
C GLN A 24 -9.82 -9.76 -8.33
N GLU A 25 -9.42 -9.80 -9.59
CA GLU A 25 -9.00 -8.62 -10.33
C GLU A 25 -10.15 -7.60 -10.45
N TYR A 26 -11.35 -8.06 -10.77
CA TYR A 26 -12.53 -7.22 -10.86
C TYR A 26 -12.83 -6.54 -9.52
N GLN A 27 -12.82 -7.31 -8.43
CA GLN A 27 -13.07 -6.79 -7.09
C GLN A 27 -12.00 -5.79 -6.66
N THR A 28 -10.74 -6.09 -6.97
CA THR A 28 -9.62 -5.19 -6.67
C THR A 28 -9.74 -3.88 -7.42
N ASN A 29 -10.12 -3.92 -8.68
CA ASN A 29 -10.31 -2.70 -9.48
C ASN A 29 -11.40 -1.80 -8.93
N ILE A 30 -12.48 -2.37 -8.41
CA ILE A 30 -13.54 -1.61 -7.72
C ILE A 30 -12.98 -0.92 -6.47
N LEU A 31 -12.20 -1.64 -5.67
CA LEU A 31 -11.56 -1.07 -4.47
C LEU A 31 -10.59 0.06 -4.83
N ILE A 32 -9.82 -0.11 -5.89
CA ILE A 32 -8.89 0.92 -6.37
C ILE A 32 -9.66 2.18 -6.77
N GLU A 33 -10.75 2.05 -7.53
CA GLU A 33 -11.58 3.20 -7.93
C GLU A 33 -12.14 3.94 -6.73
N ARG A 34 -12.67 3.23 -5.75
CA ARG A 34 -13.18 3.82 -4.51
C ARG A 34 -12.08 4.56 -3.75
N TRP A 35 -10.92 3.94 -3.63
CA TRP A 35 -9.77 4.52 -2.94
C TRP A 35 -9.24 5.77 -3.66
N LEU A 36 -9.12 5.73 -4.99
CA LEU A 36 -8.74 6.90 -5.80
C LEU A 36 -9.78 8.03 -5.69
N GLY A 37 -11.03 7.68 -5.44
CA GLY A 37 -12.11 8.63 -5.19
C GLY A 37 -12.08 9.27 -3.80
N GLY A 38 -11.15 8.90 -2.94
CA GLY A 38 -10.95 9.52 -1.63
C GLY A 38 -11.41 8.68 -0.43
N GLU A 39 -11.91 7.47 -0.63
CA GLU A 39 -12.27 6.60 0.50
C GLU A 39 -11.03 6.10 1.24
N ASN A 40 -11.12 6.08 2.57
CA ASN A 40 -10.11 5.46 3.41
C ASN A 40 -10.46 3.98 3.59
N LEU A 41 -9.83 3.11 2.80
CA LEU A 41 -10.07 1.67 2.83
C LEU A 41 -9.10 0.95 3.77
N THR A 42 -9.00 1.43 5.00
CA THR A 42 -8.21 0.78 6.03
C THR A 42 -8.86 -0.54 6.44
N ARG A 43 -8.06 -1.56 6.63
CA ARG A 43 -8.52 -2.85 7.11
C ARG A 43 -9.14 -2.68 8.50
N LYS A 44 -10.35 -3.21 8.69
CA LYS A 44 -11.07 -3.10 9.97
C LYS A 44 -10.21 -3.63 11.13
N GLY A 45 -9.94 -2.77 12.11
CA GLY A 45 -9.13 -3.12 13.28
C GLY A 45 -7.64 -3.23 13.03
N GLY A 46 -7.14 -2.86 11.84
CA GLY A 46 -5.73 -2.97 11.49
C GLY A 46 -5.10 -1.66 11.05
N THR A 47 -3.79 -1.63 11.15
CA THR A 47 -2.96 -0.51 10.67
C THR A 47 -2.19 -0.87 9.41
N SER A 48 -2.30 -2.11 8.95
CA SER A 48 -1.54 -2.57 7.79
C SER A 48 -2.19 -2.12 6.48
N ILE A 49 -1.33 -1.77 5.54
CA ILE A 49 -1.75 -1.40 4.19
C ILE A 49 -2.14 -2.69 3.43
N PRO A 50 -3.32 -2.74 2.80
CA PRO A 50 -3.70 -3.89 1.99
C PRO A 50 -2.69 -4.16 0.87
N THR A 51 -2.49 -5.43 0.54
CA THR A 51 -1.52 -5.83 -0.51
C THR A 51 -1.80 -5.17 -1.85
N TRP A 52 -3.06 -5.07 -2.26
CA TRP A 52 -3.44 -4.45 -3.54
C TRP A 52 -3.10 -2.95 -3.57
N MET A 53 -3.22 -2.27 -2.44
CA MET A 53 -2.90 -0.84 -2.31
C MET A 53 -1.39 -0.62 -2.40
N ARG A 54 -0.61 -1.46 -1.70
CA ARG A 54 0.84 -1.44 -1.78
C ARG A 54 1.32 -1.69 -3.22
N LYS A 55 0.78 -2.69 -3.86
CA LYS A 55 1.12 -3.02 -5.25
C LYS A 55 0.84 -1.86 -6.19
N TYR A 56 -0.32 -1.23 -6.05
CA TYR A 56 -0.68 -0.06 -6.86
C TYR A 56 0.33 1.07 -6.70
N LEU A 57 0.66 1.41 -5.45
CA LEU A 57 1.60 2.50 -5.16
C LEU A 57 3.01 2.22 -5.70
N LEU A 58 3.50 0.99 -5.54
CA LEU A 58 4.80 0.60 -6.07
C LEU A 58 4.85 0.66 -7.59
N GLU A 59 3.83 0.20 -8.27
CA GLU A 59 3.73 0.27 -9.72
C GLU A 59 3.66 1.72 -10.22
N GLU A 60 2.88 2.56 -9.56
CA GLU A 60 2.78 3.98 -9.90
C GLU A 60 4.13 4.70 -9.75
N ALA A 61 4.89 4.33 -8.73
CA ALA A 61 6.22 4.91 -8.47
C ALA A 61 7.33 4.26 -9.30
N ASN A 62 7.00 3.33 -10.19
CA ASN A 62 7.97 2.54 -10.96
C ASN A 62 9.02 1.84 -10.09
N TYR A 63 8.59 1.39 -8.89
CA TYR A 63 9.45 0.72 -7.92
C TYR A 63 10.69 1.54 -7.54
N LYS A 64 10.49 2.85 -7.38
CA LYS A 64 11.56 3.79 -6.98
C LYS A 64 11.08 4.70 -5.86
N CYS A 65 12.01 5.11 -5.00
CA CYS A 65 11.75 6.12 -4.00
C CYS A 65 11.32 7.43 -4.66
N VAL A 66 10.21 8.02 -4.22
CA VAL A 66 9.71 9.28 -4.78
C VAL A 66 10.60 10.48 -4.46
N ASP A 67 11.40 10.39 -3.39
CA ASP A 67 12.27 11.49 -2.96
C ASP A 67 13.65 11.46 -3.62
N CYS A 68 14.30 10.28 -3.68
CA CYS A 68 15.68 10.17 -4.18
C CYS A 68 15.84 9.30 -5.43
N GLY A 69 14.79 8.59 -5.86
CA GLY A 69 14.82 7.76 -7.06
C GLY A 69 15.48 6.41 -6.89
N TRP A 70 15.88 6.05 -5.66
CA TRP A 70 16.53 4.77 -5.40
C TRP A 70 15.56 3.60 -5.65
N GLY A 71 16.07 2.50 -6.24
CA GLY A 71 15.25 1.33 -6.54
C GLY A 71 16.10 0.13 -6.93
N GLU A 72 17.06 -0.26 -6.08
CA GLU A 72 17.89 -1.42 -6.34
C GLU A 72 17.25 -2.72 -5.86
N VAL A 73 17.39 -3.78 -6.66
CA VAL A 73 16.90 -5.10 -6.31
C VAL A 73 17.84 -5.74 -5.29
N ASN A 74 17.26 -6.24 -4.20
CA ASN A 74 17.99 -7.05 -3.25
C ASN A 74 18.26 -8.43 -3.88
N PRO A 75 19.55 -8.81 -4.07
CA PRO A 75 19.86 -10.06 -4.78
C PRO A 75 19.45 -11.33 -4.02
N TYR A 76 19.22 -11.23 -2.72
CA TYR A 76 18.81 -12.36 -1.89
C TYR A 76 17.30 -12.59 -1.89
N THR A 77 16.52 -11.52 -1.91
CA THR A 77 15.04 -11.59 -1.89
C THR A 77 14.41 -11.40 -3.25
N ASN A 78 15.20 -10.92 -4.23
CA ASN A 78 14.73 -10.56 -5.57
C ASN A 78 13.60 -9.52 -5.56
N THR A 79 13.59 -8.67 -4.53
CA THR A 79 12.62 -7.57 -4.39
C THR A 79 13.35 -6.26 -4.17
N ILE A 80 12.65 -5.15 -4.42
CA ILE A 80 13.17 -3.81 -4.12
C ILE A 80 12.63 -3.41 -2.74
N PRO A 81 13.51 -3.21 -1.73
CA PRO A 81 13.05 -2.90 -0.37
C PRO A 81 12.60 -1.45 -0.24
N LEU A 82 11.36 -1.20 -0.61
CA LEU A 82 10.72 0.10 -0.49
C LEU A 82 9.64 0.06 0.59
N ASP A 83 9.45 1.18 1.28
CA ASP A 83 8.44 1.35 2.31
C ASP A 83 7.30 2.24 1.81
N ILE A 84 6.11 2.01 2.33
CA ILE A 84 4.98 2.92 2.13
C ILE A 84 4.88 3.81 3.36
N ASP A 85 5.05 5.10 3.16
CA ASP A 85 5.04 6.09 4.24
C ASP A 85 3.67 6.76 4.36
N HIS A 86 3.21 6.91 5.60
CA HIS A 86 2.06 7.74 5.94
C HIS A 86 2.59 9.16 6.20
N ILE A 87 2.31 10.10 5.29
CA ILE A 87 2.88 11.44 5.32
C ILE A 87 2.58 12.16 6.64
N ASP A 88 1.36 12.03 7.16
CA ASP A 88 0.94 12.62 8.44
C ASP A 88 1.35 11.79 9.67
N GLY A 89 1.95 10.62 9.48
CA GLY A 89 2.33 9.72 10.56
C GLY A 89 1.18 8.90 11.14
N ASP A 90 -0.02 9.01 10.60
CA ASP A 90 -1.19 8.26 11.07
C ASP A 90 -1.36 6.98 10.24
N ALA A 91 -1.05 5.83 10.86
CA ALA A 91 -1.13 4.53 10.21
C ALA A 91 -2.56 4.11 9.83
N TYR A 92 -3.58 4.78 10.36
CA TYR A 92 -4.98 4.53 10.02
C TYR A 92 -5.45 5.36 8.82
N ASN A 93 -4.69 6.36 8.40
CA ASN A 93 -5.03 7.21 7.27
C ASN A 93 -4.41 6.68 5.99
N ASN A 94 -5.10 5.79 5.30
CA ASN A 94 -4.66 5.17 4.05
C ASN A 94 -5.23 5.86 2.81
N ASN A 95 -5.64 7.12 2.91
CA ASN A 95 -5.98 7.90 1.73
C ASN A 95 -4.77 8.00 0.79
N LYS A 96 -5.01 7.89 -0.50
CA LYS A 96 -3.92 7.90 -1.49
C LYS A 96 -3.01 9.13 -1.35
N LYS A 97 -3.60 10.30 -1.06
CA LYS A 97 -2.86 11.55 -0.89
C LYS A 97 -1.90 11.54 0.30
N ASN A 98 -2.15 10.64 1.27
CA ASN A 98 -1.34 10.52 2.49
C ASN A 98 -0.27 9.45 2.38
N LEU A 99 -0.18 8.75 1.26
CA LEU A 99 0.75 7.64 1.08
C LEU A 99 1.79 7.95 0.01
N ARG A 100 3.03 7.58 0.28
CA ARG A 100 4.12 7.70 -0.69
C ARG A 100 5.10 6.55 -0.56
N VAL A 101 5.78 6.23 -1.66
CA VAL A 101 6.80 5.19 -1.71
C VAL A 101 8.16 5.80 -1.39
N GLN A 102 8.84 5.29 -0.39
CA GLN A 102 10.16 5.76 0.01
C GLN A 102 11.15 4.63 0.23
N CYS A 103 12.43 4.89 -0.05
CA CYS A 103 13.47 3.97 0.39
C CYS A 103 13.64 4.05 1.92
N PRO A 104 14.24 3.03 2.55
CA PRO A 104 14.43 3.04 4.01
C PRO A 104 15.18 4.27 4.53
N ASN A 105 16.15 4.79 3.77
CA ASN A 105 16.89 5.99 4.19
C ASN A 105 16.00 7.23 4.22
N CYS A 106 15.29 7.52 3.13
CA CYS A 106 14.39 8.68 3.08
C CYS A 106 13.26 8.54 4.10
N HIS A 107 12.75 7.31 4.27
CA HIS A 107 11.70 7.03 5.25
C HIS A 107 12.17 7.32 6.68
N SER A 108 13.41 6.98 7.01
CA SER A 108 13.97 7.21 8.35
C SER A 108 14.24 8.67 8.67
N LEU A 109 14.40 9.51 7.65
CA LEU A 109 14.75 10.93 7.81
C LEU A 109 13.53 11.86 7.94
N LYS A 110 12.33 11.31 7.91
CA LYS A 110 11.12 12.12 8.03
C LYS A 110 10.82 12.49 9.48
N LYS A 111 10.10 13.60 9.65
CA LYS A 111 9.73 14.14 10.97
C LYS A 111 8.89 13.16 11.81
N THR A 112 8.02 12.37 11.17
CA THR A 112 7.09 11.47 11.85
C THR A 112 7.58 10.02 11.91
N PHE A 113 8.85 9.77 11.61
CA PHE A 113 9.42 8.41 11.61
C PHE A 113 9.21 7.74 12.96
N LYS A 114 8.53 6.58 12.96
CA LYS A 114 8.15 5.82 14.16
C LYS A 114 7.43 6.67 15.22
N ASN A 115 6.74 7.73 14.80
CA ASN A 115 6.04 8.67 15.69
C ASN A 115 6.92 9.20 16.81
N THR A 116 8.16 9.55 16.51
CA THR A 116 9.17 9.95 17.49
C THR A 116 8.78 11.15 18.34
N GLY A 117 7.86 12.00 17.87
CA GLY A 117 7.36 13.14 18.63
C GLY A 117 6.12 12.86 19.50
N ARG A 118 5.50 11.68 19.37
CA ARG A 118 4.21 11.37 20.00
C ARG A 118 4.30 10.50 21.26
N ARG A 119 5.35 9.71 21.42
CA ARG A 119 5.50 8.78 22.55
C ARG A 119 6.72 9.13 23.40
N LYS A 120 6.48 9.92 24.41
CA LYS A 120 7.51 10.28 25.39
C LYS A 120 7.58 9.31 26.58
N SER A 121 6.67 8.34 26.65
CA SER A 121 6.48 7.52 27.85
C SER A 121 6.96 6.07 27.73
N THR A 122 7.54 5.64 26.63
CA THR A 122 8.03 4.28 26.53
C THR A 122 9.39 4.12 27.21
N ARG A 123 9.62 2.94 27.79
CA ARG A 123 10.89 2.58 28.44
C ARG A 123 12.09 2.79 27.51
N LYS A 124 11.92 2.53 26.22
CA LYS A 124 12.94 2.72 25.21
C LYS A 124 13.24 4.19 24.98
N TYR A 125 12.21 5.02 24.92
CA TYR A 125 12.36 6.46 24.77
C TYR A 125 13.14 7.07 25.93
N ARG A 126 12.77 6.72 27.19
CA ARG A 126 13.45 7.20 28.39
C ARG A 126 14.93 6.82 28.44
N ARG A 127 15.29 5.65 27.89
CA ARG A 127 16.68 5.19 27.85
C ARG A 127 17.53 6.02 26.90
N LEU A 128 16.96 6.47 25.77
CA LEU A 128 17.65 7.23 24.74
C LEU A 128 17.59 8.74 24.96
N HIS A 129 16.62 9.19 25.77
CA HIS A 129 16.38 10.61 26.06
C HIS A 129 16.20 10.77 27.58
N PRO A 130 17.28 10.60 28.36
CA PRO A 130 17.21 10.70 29.82
C PRO A 130 16.87 12.11 30.29
#